data_c9c6f13760b1750fd4bb00d6b5d6a848
#
_entry.id   c9c6f13760b1750fd4bb00d6b5d6a848
#
_cell.length_a   1.000
_cell.length_b   1.000
_cell.length_c   1.000
_cell.angle_alpha   90.00
_cell.angle_beta   90.00
_cell.angle_gamma   90.00
#
_symmetry.space_group_name_H-M   'P 1'
#
loop_
_entity.id
_entity.type
_entity.pdbx_description
1 polymer ?
#
loop_
_entity_poly.entity_id
_entity_poly.type
_entity_poly.pdbx_seq_one_letter_code
_entity_poly.pdbx_strand_id
1 'polypeptide(L)'
;MANENNKIKLLLLWNILSKNTDENHAMNADEIREELAKRGISVMRKVIADDIAVLNEYGYEVLSYKKKYYYYYVVSRPIEKAEVVLLADAVNASKLPAAQKKLLAERLSSFLGSHQAESVSKHIISFEKSRKEEQFFYIQRGLNRKSYQRKQENIVPVFRLRWQA
;
A
#
# COMPACT_ATOMS: atom_id res chain seq x y z
N MET A 1 -10.21 1.10 37.70
CA MET A 1 -11.01 1.44 36.50
C MET A 1 -10.60 2.75 35.81
N ALA A 2 -10.48 3.91 36.45
CA ALA A 2 -10.10 5.18 35.76
C ALA A 2 -8.68 5.14 35.14
N ASN A 3 -7.72 4.46 35.80
CA ASN A 3 -6.32 4.39 35.33
C ASN A 3 -6.14 3.44 34.12
N GLU A 4 -6.93 2.39 34.02
CA GLU A 4 -6.92 1.44 32.90
C GLU A 4 -7.49 2.07 31.63
N ASN A 5 -8.61 2.80 31.76
CA ASN A 5 -9.20 3.51 30.62
C ASN A 5 -8.26 4.56 30.04
N ASN A 6 -7.42 5.20 30.85
CA ASN A 6 -6.45 6.19 30.37
C ASN A 6 -5.31 5.55 29.56
N LYS A 7 -4.84 4.37 29.96
CA LYS A 7 -3.79 3.64 29.22
C LYS A 7 -4.31 3.16 27.86
N ILE A 8 -5.49 2.57 27.87
CA ILE A 8 -6.15 2.09 26.64
C ILE A 8 -6.49 3.26 25.71
N LYS A 9 -6.89 4.40 26.27
CA LYS A 9 -7.23 5.61 25.52
C LYS A 9 -6.07 6.09 24.63
N LEU A 10 -4.86 6.20 25.16
CA LEU A 10 -3.69 6.61 24.40
C LEU A 10 -3.36 5.63 23.25
N LEU A 11 -3.45 4.33 23.49
CA LEU A 11 -3.26 3.31 22.47
C LEU A 11 -4.31 3.40 21.35
N LEU A 12 -5.58 3.62 21.74
CA LEU A 12 -6.66 3.78 20.78
C LEU A 12 -6.55 5.10 20.00
N LEU A 13 -6.17 6.19 20.66
CA LEU A 13 -5.90 7.48 20.01
C LEU A 13 -4.81 7.33 18.95
N TRP A 14 -3.68 6.73 19.30
CA TRP A 14 -2.61 6.45 18.35
C TRP A 14 -3.09 5.56 17.18
N ASN A 15 -3.84 4.49 17.49
CA ASN A 15 -4.37 3.60 16.47
C ASN A 15 -5.33 4.31 15.50
N ILE A 16 -6.19 5.22 16.00
CA ILE A 16 -7.09 6.03 15.19
C ILE A 16 -6.28 6.94 14.27
N LEU A 17 -5.36 7.72 14.83
CA LEU A 17 -4.56 8.66 14.07
C LEU A 17 -3.70 7.97 13.02
N SER A 18 -2.98 6.91 13.39
CA SER A 18 -2.10 6.19 12.47
C SER A 18 -2.84 5.48 11.32
N LYS A 19 -4.09 5.05 11.54
CA LYS A 19 -4.88 4.39 10.50
C LYS A 19 -5.69 5.34 9.63
N ASN A 20 -6.25 6.39 10.22
CA ASN A 20 -7.27 7.20 9.56
C ASN A 20 -6.74 8.56 9.09
N THR A 21 -5.49 8.92 9.41
CA THR A 21 -4.97 10.23 9.03
C THR A 21 -3.70 10.14 8.17
N ASP A 22 -3.53 11.12 7.33
CA ASP A 22 -2.33 11.42 6.57
C ASP A 22 -2.29 12.94 6.26
N GLU A 23 -1.30 13.41 5.50
CA GLU A 23 -1.14 14.82 5.14
C GLU A 23 -2.39 15.43 4.46
N ASN A 24 -3.15 14.62 3.73
CA ASN A 24 -4.34 15.07 3.00
C ASN A 24 -5.65 14.83 3.78
N HIS A 25 -5.61 13.91 4.76
CA HIS A 25 -6.78 13.46 5.52
C HIS A 25 -6.52 13.63 7.02
N ALA A 26 -6.45 14.89 7.46
CA ALA A 26 -6.28 15.20 8.87
C ALA A 26 -7.63 15.25 9.59
N MET A 27 -7.66 14.82 10.85
CA MET A 27 -8.85 14.78 11.70
C MET A 27 -8.82 15.89 12.74
N ASN A 28 -9.97 16.53 12.99
CA ASN A 28 -10.13 17.48 14.11
C ASN A 28 -10.47 16.74 15.42
N ALA A 29 -10.43 17.48 16.55
CA ALA A 29 -10.66 16.87 17.86
C ALA A 29 -12.07 16.30 18.03
N ASP A 30 -13.09 16.78 17.30
CA ASP A 30 -14.44 16.23 17.38
C ASP A 30 -14.54 14.91 16.65
N GLU A 31 -13.95 14.79 15.45
CA GLU A 31 -13.89 13.55 14.69
C GLU A 31 -13.13 12.47 15.46
N ILE A 32 -12.01 12.84 16.10
CA ILE A 32 -11.24 11.91 16.95
C ILE A 32 -12.09 11.45 18.14
N ARG A 33 -12.83 12.38 18.75
CA ARG A 33 -13.72 12.09 19.88
C ARG A 33 -14.83 11.10 19.48
N GLU A 34 -15.41 11.27 18.32
CA GLU A 34 -16.43 10.35 17.78
C GLU A 34 -15.86 8.96 17.56
N GLU A 35 -14.66 8.86 17.00
CA GLU A 35 -13.98 7.58 16.81
C GLU A 35 -13.63 6.89 18.14
N LEU A 36 -13.23 7.62 19.16
CA LEU A 36 -13.02 7.09 20.52
C LEU A 36 -14.34 6.65 21.16
N ALA A 37 -15.41 7.42 20.98
CA ALA A 37 -16.74 7.08 21.49
C ALA A 37 -17.29 5.78 20.90
N LYS A 38 -17.09 5.52 19.60
CA LYS A 38 -17.41 4.25 18.96
C LYS A 38 -16.73 3.04 19.61
N ARG A 39 -15.58 3.27 20.26
CA ARG A 39 -14.82 2.25 21.00
C ARG A 39 -15.07 2.27 22.52
N GLY A 40 -16.13 2.98 22.96
CA GLY A 40 -16.55 3.02 24.36
C GLY A 40 -15.77 4.02 25.23
N ILE A 41 -14.98 4.91 24.63
CA ILE A 41 -14.19 5.92 25.36
C ILE A 41 -14.75 7.32 25.11
N SER A 42 -15.32 7.94 26.15
CA SER A 42 -15.80 9.32 26.12
C SER A 42 -14.77 10.27 26.70
N VAL A 43 -14.37 11.27 25.92
CA VAL A 43 -13.35 12.28 26.30
C VAL A 43 -13.78 13.68 25.93
N MET A 44 -13.21 14.69 26.63
CA MET A 44 -13.36 16.10 26.25
C MET A 44 -12.30 16.48 25.21
N ARG A 45 -12.59 17.49 24.37
CA ARG A 45 -11.65 18.00 23.36
C ARG A 45 -10.28 18.38 23.91
N LYS A 46 -10.23 19.04 25.07
CA LYS A 46 -8.98 19.43 25.72
C LYS A 46 -8.08 18.24 25.99
N VAL A 47 -8.65 17.14 26.47
CA VAL A 47 -7.91 15.91 26.81
C VAL A 47 -7.24 15.31 25.57
N ILE A 48 -7.86 15.42 24.40
CA ILE A 48 -7.25 14.93 23.14
C ILE A 48 -5.99 15.70 22.80
N ALA A 49 -6.00 17.03 22.96
CA ALA A 49 -4.81 17.86 22.71
C ALA A 49 -3.68 17.53 23.70
N ASP A 50 -4.01 17.33 24.98
CA ASP A 50 -3.06 16.95 26.02
C ASP A 50 -2.47 15.55 25.74
N ASP A 51 -3.30 14.58 25.34
CA ASP A 51 -2.89 13.24 24.99
C ASP A 51 -1.97 13.22 23.73
N ILE A 52 -2.25 14.08 22.75
CA ILE A 52 -1.39 14.23 21.55
C ILE A 52 -0.03 14.84 21.95
N ALA A 53 -0.02 15.80 22.87
CA ALA A 53 1.25 16.34 23.39
C ALA A 53 2.08 15.26 24.05
N VAL A 54 1.46 14.40 24.86
CA VAL A 54 2.12 13.23 25.46
C VAL A 54 2.66 12.28 24.38
N LEU A 55 1.88 11.95 23.35
CA LEU A 55 2.36 11.10 22.25
C LEU A 55 3.61 11.70 21.59
N ASN A 56 3.62 13.01 21.31
CA ASN A 56 4.77 13.69 20.72
C ASN A 56 6.00 13.70 21.62
N GLU A 57 5.81 13.85 22.95
CA GLU A 57 6.90 13.75 23.94
C GLU A 57 7.60 12.37 23.90
N TYR A 58 6.85 11.31 23.61
CA TYR A 58 7.37 9.94 23.51
C TYR A 58 7.77 9.53 22.08
N GLY A 59 7.89 10.48 21.16
CA GLY A 59 8.40 10.23 19.81
C GLY A 59 7.38 9.77 18.77
N TYR A 60 6.09 9.85 19.09
CA TYR A 60 5.02 9.65 18.12
C TYR A 60 4.77 10.97 17.39
N GLU A 61 5.19 11.09 16.14
CA GLU A 61 5.10 12.32 15.37
C GLU A 61 3.67 12.60 14.87
N VAL A 62 2.87 13.21 15.74
CA VAL A 62 1.54 13.73 15.38
C VAL A 62 1.65 15.20 15.06
N LEU A 63 1.56 15.54 13.80
CA LEU A 63 1.57 16.92 13.33
C LEU A 63 0.18 17.55 13.42
N SER A 64 0.15 18.88 13.47
CA SER A 64 -1.11 19.61 13.46
C SER A 64 -1.01 20.92 12.66
N TYR A 65 -2.11 21.33 12.09
CA TYR A 65 -2.28 22.67 11.52
C TYR A 65 -3.60 23.27 11.96
N LYS A 66 -3.67 24.61 11.96
CA LYS A 66 -4.85 25.38 12.37
C LYS A 66 -5.55 25.97 11.14
N LYS A 67 -6.82 25.61 10.96
CA LYS A 67 -7.79 26.36 10.13
C LYS A 67 -8.82 27.01 11.07
N LYS A 68 -10.09 26.67 10.95
CA LYS A 68 -11.12 27.02 11.94
C LYS A 68 -10.91 26.28 13.27
N TYR A 69 -10.44 25.01 13.18
CA TYR A 69 -10.07 24.14 14.29
C TYR A 69 -8.65 23.63 14.09
N TYR A 70 -8.06 22.99 15.12
CA TYR A 70 -6.84 22.22 14.97
C TYR A 70 -7.17 20.88 14.32
N TYR A 71 -6.37 20.50 13.33
CA TYR A 71 -6.41 19.23 12.61
C TYR A 71 -5.12 18.50 12.87
N TYR A 72 -5.21 17.22 13.16
CA TYR A 72 -4.11 16.35 13.55
C TYR A 72 -3.92 15.23 12.54
N TYR A 73 -2.69 14.90 12.24
CA TYR A 73 -2.34 13.85 11.29
C TYR A 73 -0.97 13.25 11.57
N VAL A 74 -0.75 12.01 11.13
CA VAL A 74 0.50 11.28 11.29
C VAL A 74 1.19 11.18 9.93
N VAL A 75 2.47 11.57 9.88
CA VAL A 75 3.33 11.49 8.70
C VAL A 75 4.28 10.31 8.83
N SER A 76 4.99 10.23 9.96
CA SER A 76 6.00 9.20 10.19
C SER A 76 5.35 7.82 10.33
N ARG A 77 5.76 6.90 9.45
CA ARG A 77 5.32 5.50 9.43
C ARG A 77 6.53 4.58 9.39
N PRO A 78 6.43 3.35 9.93
CA PRO A 78 7.52 2.37 9.88
C PRO A 78 7.97 2.03 8.47
N ILE A 79 7.06 2.12 7.50
CA ILE A 79 7.30 1.87 6.08
C ILE A 79 6.54 2.93 5.29
N GLU A 80 7.20 3.56 4.35
CA GLU A 80 6.60 4.56 3.47
C GLU A 80 5.79 3.93 2.33
N LYS A 81 4.85 4.69 1.77
CA LYS A 81 4.01 4.23 0.66
C LYS A 81 4.83 3.74 -0.54
N ALA A 82 5.92 4.43 -0.89
CA ALA A 82 6.78 4.05 -2.01
C ALA A 82 7.47 2.70 -1.77
N GLU A 83 7.90 2.45 -0.53
CA GLU A 83 8.53 1.19 -0.13
C GLU A 83 7.51 0.04 -0.16
N VAL A 84 6.28 0.28 0.32
CA VAL A 84 5.20 -0.72 0.25
C VAL A 84 4.87 -1.08 -1.20
N VAL A 85 4.83 -0.11 -2.10
CA VAL A 85 4.62 -0.36 -3.55
C VAL A 85 5.74 -1.22 -4.10
N LEU A 86 7.00 -0.88 -3.83
CA LEU A 86 8.16 -1.65 -4.28
C LEU A 86 8.13 -3.10 -3.77
N LEU A 87 7.82 -3.29 -2.50
CA LEU A 87 7.70 -4.62 -1.90
C LEU A 87 6.53 -5.41 -2.50
N ALA A 88 5.40 -4.77 -2.74
CA ALA A 88 4.24 -5.39 -3.37
C ALA A 88 4.54 -5.83 -4.80
N ASP A 89 5.27 -5.02 -5.58
CA ASP A 89 5.71 -5.38 -6.93
C ASP A 89 6.69 -6.55 -6.91
N ALA A 90 7.62 -6.60 -5.95
CA ALA A 90 8.51 -7.74 -5.76
C ALA A 90 7.74 -9.03 -5.41
N VAL A 91 6.72 -8.95 -4.54
CA VAL A 91 5.82 -10.08 -4.23
C VAL A 91 5.08 -10.53 -5.48
N ASN A 92 4.55 -9.59 -6.29
CA ASN A 92 3.85 -9.90 -7.53
C ASN A 92 4.76 -10.56 -8.58
N ALA A 93 6.03 -10.14 -8.66
CA ALA A 93 7.03 -10.73 -9.55
C ALA A 93 7.50 -12.13 -9.11
N SER A 94 7.31 -12.50 -7.84
CA SER A 94 7.72 -13.79 -7.29
C SER A 94 6.99 -14.98 -7.94
N LYS A 95 7.48 -16.19 -7.68
CA LYS A 95 6.83 -17.46 -8.12
C LYS A 95 5.76 -17.95 -7.14
N LEU A 96 5.35 -17.15 -6.17
CA LEU A 96 4.33 -17.52 -5.18
C LEU A 96 2.96 -17.75 -5.83
N PRO A 97 2.13 -18.66 -5.27
CA PRO A 97 0.73 -18.78 -5.66
C PRO A 97 -0.06 -17.49 -5.49
N ALA A 98 -1.05 -17.24 -6.35
CA ALA A 98 -1.84 -16.00 -6.36
C ALA A 98 -2.47 -15.68 -5.00
N ALA A 99 -2.98 -16.69 -4.27
CA ALA A 99 -3.56 -16.49 -2.94
C ALA A 99 -2.54 -15.96 -1.92
N GLN A 100 -1.30 -16.47 -1.96
CA GLN A 100 -0.24 -16.00 -1.08
C GLN A 100 0.23 -14.58 -1.44
N LYS A 101 0.32 -14.26 -2.73
CA LYS A 101 0.63 -12.90 -3.19
C LYS A 101 -0.39 -11.90 -2.67
N LYS A 102 -1.66 -12.21 -2.83
CA LYS A 102 -2.75 -11.36 -2.34
C LYS A 102 -2.65 -11.13 -0.83
N LEU A 103 -2.47 -12.21 -0.05
CA LEU A 103 -2.34 -12.11 1.40
C LEU A 103 -1.13 -11.27 1.83
N LEU A 104 0.02 -11.42 1.16
CA LEU A 104 1.21 -10.62 1.45
C LEU A 104 1.01 -9.15 1.08
N ALA A 105 0.41 -8.86 -0.06
CA ALA A 105 0.09 -7.50 -0.49
C ALA A 105 -0.88 -6.81 0.49
N GLU A 106 -1.91 -7.50 0.97
CA GLU A 106 -2.83 -7.01 1.99
C GLU A 106 -2.11 -6.72 3.32
N ARG A 107 -1.19 -7.59 3.75
CA ARG A 107 -0.37 -7.37 4.95
C ARG A 107 0.57 -6.17 4.80
N LEU A 108 1.22 -6.02 3.66
CA LEU A 108 2.07 -4.86 3.37
C LEU A 108 1.24 -3.57 3.40
N SER A 109 0.07 -3.57 2.77
CA SER A 109 -0.82 -2.42 2.78
C SER A 109 -1.31 -2.05 4.19
N SER A 110 -1.38 -3.01 5.13
CA SER A 110 -1.81 -2.75 6.51
C SER A 110 -0.84 -1.89 7.34
N PHE A 111 0.42 -1.72 6.89
CA PHE A 111 1.37 -0.77 7.49
C PHE A 111 1.06 0.68 7.14
N LEU A 112 0.28 0.90 6.08
CA LEU A 112 -0.18 2.22 5.67
C LEU A 112 -1.51 2.59 6.36
N GLY A 113 -1.83 3.88 6.40
CA GLY A 113 -3.18 4.30 6.78
C GLY A 113 -4.22 3.87 5.73
N SER A 114 -5.49 3.85 6.10
CA SER A 114 -6.60 3.37 5.27
C SER A 114 -6.62 4.00 3.86
N HIS A 115 -6.41 5.31 3.77
CA HIS A 115 -6.41 6.05 2.51
C HIS A 115 -5.24 5.67 1.59
N GLN A 116 -4.05 5.51 2.16
CA GLN A 116 -2.86 5.10 1.40
C GLN A 116 -2.93 3.63 1.01
N ALA A 117 -3.43 2.77 1.88
CA ALA A 117 -3.63 1.35 1.62
C ALA A 117 -4.58 1.11 0.43
N GLU A 118 -5.68 1.87 0.33
CA GLU A 118 -6.58 1.80 -0.82
C GLU A 118 -5.89 2.15 -2.15
N SER A 119 -5.06 3.20 -2.14
CA SER A 119 -4.28 3.60 -3.31
C SER A 119 -3.29 2.51 -3.76
N VAL A 120 -2.61 1.85 -2.82
CA VAL A 120 -1.68 0.74 -3.12
C VAL A 120 -2.43 -0.49 -3.61
N SER A 121 -3.57 -0.81 -3.03
CA SER A 121 -4.41 -1.93 -3.49
C SER A 121 -4.85 -1.75 -4.95
N LYS A 122 -5.22 -0.54 -5.35
CA LYS A 122 -5.55 -0.21 -6.75
C LYS A 122 -4.35 -0.38 -7.69
N HIS A 123 -3.14 0.01 -7.24
CA HIS A 123 -1.90 -0.17 -7.99
C HIS A 123 -1.59 -1.66 -8.21
N ILE A 124 -1.70 -2.49 -7.18
CA ILE A 124 -1.46 -3.94 -7.26
C ILE A 124 -2.40 -4.60 -8.27
N ILE A 125 -3.69 -4.26 -8.25
CA ILE A 125 -4.69 -4.80 -9.20
C ILE A 125 -4.36 -4.38 -10.63
N SER A 126 -3.97 -3.12 -10.83
CA SER A 126 -3.56 -2.60 -12.15
C SER A 126 -2.32 -3.32 -12.69
N PHE A 127 -1.32 -3.58 -11.85
CA PHE A 127 -0.11 -4.30 -12.21
C PHE A 127 -0.41 -5.76 -12.64
N GLU A 128 -1.28 -6.46 -11.91
CA GLU A 128 -1.69 -7.82 -12.31
C GLU A 128 -2.38 -7.86 -13.67
N LYS A 129 -3.19 -6.85 -13.99
CA LYS A 129 -3.87 -6.74 -15.28
C LYS A 129 -2.86 -6.51 -16.41
N SER A 130 -1.97 -5.54 -16.27
CA SER A 130 -0.91 -5.26 -17.26
C SER A 130 0.00 -6.47 -17.51
N ARG A 131 0.38 -7.18 -16.46
CA ARG A 131 1.22 -8.37 -16.59
C ARG A 131 0.53 -9.51 -17.34
N LYS A 132 -0.78 -9.69 -17.15
CA LYS A 132 -1.57 -10.68 -17.94
C LYS A 132 -1.63 -10.29 -19.40
N GLU A 133 -1.81 -9.02 -19.71
CA GLU A 133 -1.83 -8.49 -21.09
C GLU A 133 -0.45 -8.65 -21.76
N GLU A 134 0.65 -8.33 -21.09
CA GLU A 134 2.00 -8.55 -21.59
C GLU A 134 2.28 -10.04 -21.83
N GLN A 135 1.94 -10.90 -20.88
CA GLN A 135 2.14 -12.35 -21.02
C GLN A 135 1.34 -12.92 -22.21
N PHE A 136 0.14 -12.43 -22.42
CA PHE A 136 -0.65 -12.78 -23.61
C PHE A 136 0.01 -12.30 -24.90
N PHE A 137 0.58 -11.09 -24.89
CA PHE A 137 1.30 -10.52 -26.02
C PHE A 137 2.59 -11.29 -26.35
N TYR A 138 3.34 -11.73 -25.32
CA TYR A 138 4.51 -12.58 -25.49
C TYR A 138 4.16 -13.97 -26.02
N ILE A 139 3.06 -14.56 -25.59
CA ILE A 139 2.56 -15.85 -26.09
C ILE A 139 2.18 -15.71 -27.57
N GLN A 140 1.47 -14.66 -27.96
CA GLN A 140 1.14 -14.42 -29.38
C GLN A 140 2.38 -14.17 -30.24
N ARG A 141 3.37 -13.40 -29.75
CA ARG A 141 4.65 -13.22 -30.44
C ARG A 141 5.43 -14.52 -30.55
N GLY A 142 5.43 -15.33 -29.49
CA GLY A 142 6.07 -16.67 -29.51
C GLY A 142 5.44 -17.63 -30.52
N LEU A 143 4.12 -17.61 -30.65
CA LEU A 143 3.39 -18.38 -31.65
C LEU A 143 3.70 -17.89 -33.07
N ASN A 144 3.74 -16.59 -33.28
CA ASN A 144 4.13 -16.02 -34.58
C ASN A 144 5.59 -16.30 -34.92
N ARG A 145 6.50 -16.32 -33.96
CA ARG A 145 7.91 -16.66 -34.17
C ARG A 145 8.09 -18.13 -34.59
N LYS A 146 7.33 -19.04 -33.96
CA LYS A 146 7.32 -20.47 -34.37
C LYS A 146 6.73 -20.67 -35.78
N SER A 147 5.72 -19.90 -36.15
CA SER A 147 5.17 -19.94 -37.52
C SER A 147 6.13 -19.35 -38.54
N TYR A 148 6.91 -18.35 -38.17
CA TYR A 148 7.95 -17.75 -39.03
C TYR A 148 9.15 -18.72 -39.20
N GLN A 149 9.57 -19.40 -38.14
CA GLN A 149 10.63 -20.40 -38.22
C GLN A 149 10.20 -21.59 -39.08
N ARG A 150 8.98 -22.13 -38.94
CA ARG A 150 8.43 -23.14 -39.83
C ARG A 150 8.36 -22.74 -41.29
N LYS A 151 8.11 -21.46 -41.59
CA LYS A 151 8.15 -20.92 -42.96
C LYS A 151 9.56 -20.83 -43.52
N GLN A 152 10.57 -20.55 -42.67
CA GLN A 152 11.98 -20.54 -43.09
C GLN A 152 12.55 -21.95 -43.27
N GLU A 153 12.12 -22.95 -42.49
CA GLU A 153 12.49 -24.33 -42.68
C GLU A 153 11.91 -24.97 -43.96
N ASN A 154 10.80 -24.46 -44.45
CA ASN A 154 10.17 -24.86 -45.72
C ASN A 154 10.68 -24.08 -46.95
N ILE A 155 11.50 -23.04 -46.77
CA ILE A 155 12.23 -22.42 -47.85
C ILE A 155 13.55 -23.13 -48.01
N VAL A 156 13.55 -24.19 -48.87
CA VAL A 156 14.68 -25.02 -49.26
C VAL A 156 15.95 -24.17 -49.44
N PRO A 157 17.10 -24.64 -48.95
CA PRO A 157 18.35 -23.88 -49.05
C PRO A 157 18.93 -23.99 -50.46
N VAL A 158 18.59 -23.06 -51.33
CA VAL A 158 19.24 -22.93 -52.66
C VAL A 158 20.65 -22.30 -52.56
N PHE A 159 21.10 -21.89 -51.39
CA PHE A 159 22.39 -21.23 -51.19
C PHE A 159 23.45 -22.01 -50.40
N ARG A 160 23.41 -23.35 -50.41
CA ARG A 160 24.44 -24.14 -49.69
C ARG A 160 25.43 -24.88 -50.65
N LEU A 161 25.58 -24.42 -51.87
CA LEU A 161 26.58 -24.98 -52.82
C LEU A 161 27.37 -23.84 -53.49
N ARG A 162 28.25 -23.17 -52.75
CA ARG A 162 29.35 -22.44 -53.35
C ARG A 162 30.37 -21.91 -52.35
N TRP A 163 31.03 -22.79 -51.62
CA TRP A 163 32.36 -22.55 -51.01
C TRP A 163 32.96 -23.90 -50.59
N GLN A 164 33.40 -24.69 -51.58
CA GLN A 164 34.48 -25.66 -51.48
C GLN A 164 35.22 -25.61 -52.78
N ALA A 165 36.27 -24.80 -52.83
CA ALA A 165 37.46 -24.93 -53.66
C ALA A 165 38.52 -24.07 -53.01
#